data_338d0c06909c5bff1580d891b6be72a6
#
_entry.id   338d0c06909c5bff1580d891b6be72a6
#
_cell.length_a   1.000
_cell.length_b   1.000
_cell.length_c   1.000
_cell.angle_alpha   90.00
_cell.angle_beta   90.00
_cell.angle_gamma   90.00
#
_symmetry.space_group_name_H-M   'P 1'
#
loop_
_entity.id
_entity.type
_entity.pdbx_description
1 polymer ?
#
loop_
_entity_poly.entity_id
_entity_poly.type
_entity_poly.pdbx_seq_one_letter_code
_entity_poly.pdbx_strand_id
1 'polypeptide(L)'
;MIGSRDERSAADCPPDAETMVGPGLRPVHFMRAHARRHPLRHRLAIVAPNTVDAVRYAGGFIFDRMMGGWEVVAVLTEHDDVRPLEILGATVLDLTTAMASPVHDTWPESVLLAPDVFVSNEWVRKGAIDCLDKGLAELAVWGDELPAELACRVLSAHHPLSSAARAFKRCALGAAGVPEQVREDIEVFHSGEVLLADLRGRQALVRAV
;
A
#
# COMPACT_ATOMS: atom_id res chain seq x y z
N MET A 1 17.60 55.96 30.38
CA MET A 1 16.62 55.60 29.38
C MET A 1 17.06 54.28 28.83
N ILE A 2 16.48 53.19 29.32
CA ILE A 2 16.89 51.84 29.06
C ILE A 2 15.71 51.17 28.38
N GLY A 3 15.94 50.75 27.14
CA GLY A 3 14.92 50.10 26.30
C GLY A 3 14.59 48.69 26.76
N SER A 4 13.30 48.46 26.91
CA SER A 4 12.69 47.18 27.22
C SER A 4 12.99 46.15 26.12
N ARG A 5 13.58 45.03 26.49
CA ARG A 5 13.65 43.85 25.68
C ARG A 5 12.27 43.19 25.66
N ASP A 6 11.71 43.09 24.48
CA ASP A 6 10.51 42.34 24.18
C ASP A 6 10.85 40.84 24.22
N GLU A 7 10.54 40.19 25.32
CA GLU A 7 10.52 38.73 25.44
C GLU A 7 9.29 38.20 24.70
N ARG A 8 9.44 37.91 23.41
CA ARG A 8 8.46 37.11 22.69
C ARG A 8 8.55 35.68 23.21
N SER A 9 7.60 35.38 24.07
CA SER A 9 7.19 34.07 24.52
C SER A 9 7.26 33.03 23.38
N ALA A 10 8.02 31.98 23.62
CA ALA A 10 7.92 30.73 22.87
C ALA A 10 6.59 30.09 23.22
N ALA A 11 5.52 30.58 22.57
CA ALA A 11 4.20 30.06 22.74
C ALA A 11 3.97 28.85 21.82
N ASP A 12 3.63 27.75 22.45
CA ASP A 12 2.71 26.70 21.99
C ASP A 12 2.97 26.17 20.58
N CYS A 13 3.94 25.28 20.48
CA CYS A 13 3.84 24.15 19.58
C CYS A 13 2.79 23.21 20.18
N PRO A 14 1.66 22.90 19.51
CA PRO A 14 0.75 21.89 20.01
C PRO A 14 1.51 20.57 20.16
N PRO A 15 1.25 19.80 21.22
CA PRO A 15 1.92 18.51 21.40
C PRO A 15 1.67 17.68 20.16
N ASP A 16 2.76 17.25 19.56
CA ASP A 16 2.78 16.38 18.38
C ASP A 16 1.73 15.28 18.55
N ALA A 17 0.94 15.08 17.49
CA ALA A 17 -0.05 14.00 17.37
C ALA A 17 0.67 12.61 17.33
N GLU A 18 1.63 12.39 18.22
CA GLU A 18 2.44 11.18 18.34
C GLU A 18 1.73 10.03 19.07
N THR A 19 0.52 10.27 19.54
CA THR A 19 -0.08 9.38 20.53
C THR A 19 -1.29 8.69 19.95
N MET A 20 -1.15 7.63 19.22
CA MET A 20 -2.14 6.55 18.98
C MET A 20 -1.77 5.67 17.76
N VAL A 21 -0.49 5.44 17.56
CA VAL A 21 -0.08 4.43 16.57
C VAL A 21 -0.04 3.08 17.30
N GLY A 22 -0.86 2.13 16.88
CA GLY A 22 -0.89 0.78 17.45
C GLY A 22 0.46 0.05 17.29
N PRO A 23 0.69 -1.06 18.01
CA PRO A 23 1.93 -1.81 17.91
C PRO A 23 2.15 -2.28 16.45
N GLY A 24 3.36 -2.04 15.93
CA GLY A 24 3.76 -2.39 14.57
C GLY A 24 3.40 -1.36 13.50
N LEU A 25 2.52 -0.40 13.76
CA LEU A 25 2.22 0.68 12.82
C LEU A 25 3.33 1.73 12.82
N ARG A 26 3.60 2.30 11.65
CA ARG A 26 4.56 3.40 11.51
C ARG A 26 3.84 4.74 11.35
N PRO A 27 4.32 5.81 12.00
CA PRO A 27 3.79 7.14 11.77
C PRO A 27 4.03 7.61 10.33
N VAL A 28 3.06 8.31 9.74
CA VAL A 28 3.16 8.80 8.35
C VAL A 28 4.36 9.72 8.14
N HIS A 29 4.70 10.56 9.13
CA HIS A 29 5.87 11.43 9.03
C HIS A 29 7.19 10.65 8.92
N PHE A 30 7.30 9.47 9.55
CA PHE A 30 8.44 8.58 9.42
C PHE A 30 8.60 8.11 7.97
N MET A 31 7.50 7.66 7.35
CA MET A 31 7.51 7.23 5.95
C MET A 31 7.87 8.38 5.01
N ARG A 32 7.35 9.56 5.24
CA ARG A 32 7.68 10.77 4.46
C ARG A 32 9.17 11.12 4.56
N ALA A 33 9.72 11.10 5.78
CA ALA A 33 11.15 11.34 6.00
C ALA A 33 12.01 10.27 5.33
N HIS A 34 11.58 9.00 5.38
CA HIS A 34 12.26 7.89 4.71
C HIS A 34 12.22 8.06 3.19
N ALA A 35 11.07 8.33 2.62
CA ALA A 35 10.88 8.52 1.19
C ALA A 35 11.69 9.70 0.63
N ARG A 36 11.79 10.80 1.35
CA ARG A 36 12.67 11.94 0.96
C ARG A 36 14.15 11.59 0.94
N ARG A 37 14.57 10.67 1.79
CA ARG A 37 15.97 10.18 1.81
C ARG A 37 16.28 9.17 0.70
N HIS A 38 15.25 8.56 0.11
CA HIS A 38 15.36 7.53 -0.92
C HIS A 38 14.51 7.87 -2.15
N PRO A 39 14.75 9.00 -2.83
CA PRO A 39 13.87 9.48 -3.91
C PRO A 39 13.88 8.59 -5.16
N LEU A 40 14.86 7.72 -5.31
CA LEU A 40 15.01 6.82 -6.46
C LEU A 40 14.38 5.44 -6.26
N ARG A 41 13.72 5.18 -5.12
CA ARG A 41 13.02 3.91 -4.91
C ARG A 41 11.61 3.95 -5.47
N HIS A 42 11.26 2.93 -6.23
CA HIS A 42 9.87 2.70 -6.63
C HIS A 42 9.01 2.40 -5.40
N ARG A 43 7.79 2.91 -5.38
CA ARG A 43 6.85 2.77 -4.26
C ARG A 43 5.57 2.10 -4.68
N LEU A 44 5.18 1.09 -3.90
CA LEU A 44 3.91 0.39 -4.03
C LEU A 44 3.07 0.66 -2.77
N ALA A 45 1.87 1.17 -2.94
CA ALA A 45 0.88 1.24 -1.88
C ALA A 45 -0.11 0.08 -2.00
N ILE A 46 -0.34 -0.63 -0.91
CA ILE A 46 -1.38 -1.66 -0.79
C ILE A 46 -2.49 -1.08 0.09
N VAL A 47 -3.69 -0.94 -0.43
CA VAL A 47 -4.84 -0.42 0.33
C VAL A 47 -5.80 -1.57 0.58
N ALA A 48 -5.94 -1.97 1.84
CA ALA A 48 -6.66 -3.18 2.25
C ALA A 48 -7.54 -2.94 3.48
N PRO A 49 -8.60 -3.75 3.67
CA PRO A 49 -9.40 -3.67 4.90
C PRO A 49 -8.57 -4.11 6.12
N ASN A 50 -7.81 -5.19 6.01
CA ASN A 50 -7.04 -5.77 7.10
C ASN A 50 -5.78 -6.51 6.58
N THR A 51 -4.95 -6.96 7.52
CA THR A 51 -3.71 -7.68 7.25
C THR A 51 -3.95 -9.02 6.54
N VAL A 52 -4.98 -9.77 6.95
CA VAL A 52 -5.26 -11.10 6.41
C VAL A 52 -5.58 -11.03 4.92
N ASP A 53 -6.42 -10.09 4.51
CA ASP A 53 -6.81 -9.92 3.12
C ASP A 53 -5.63 -9.46 2.26
N ALA A 54 -4.84 -8.50 2.75
CA ALA A 54 -3.64 -8.05 2.05
C ALA A 54 -2.67 -9.22 1.79
N VAL A 55 -2.42 -10.07 2.80
CA VAL A 55 -1.53 -11.23 2.65
C VAL A 55 -2.14 -12.31 1.77
N ARG A 56 -3.44 -12.58 1.91
CA ARG A 56 -4.15 -13.60 1.13
C ARG A 56 -4.10 -13.30 -0.36
N TYR A 57 -4.47 -12.08 -0.75
CA TYR A 57 -4.63 -11.71 -2.16
C TYR A 57 -3.34 -11.20 -2.81
N ALA A 58 -2.42 -10.62 -2.04
CA ALA A 58 -1.25 -9.95 -2.59
C ALA A 58 0.07 -10.29 -1.88
N GLY A 59 0.09 -11.24 -0.96
CA GLY A 59 1.26 -11.51 -0.12
C GLY A 59 2.50 -11.89 -0.91
N GLY A 60 2.35 -12.66 -1.98
CA GLY A 60 3.45 -13.03 -2.85
C GLY A 60 3.95 -11.86 -3.69
N PHE A 61 3.05 -11.06 -4.25
CA PHE A 61 3.38 -9.85 -4.97
C PHE A 61 4.12 -8.83 -4.10
N ILE A 62 3.63 -8.60 -2.87
CA ILE A 62 4.28 -7.74 -1.87
C ILE A 62 5.73 -8.18 -1.67
N PHE A 63 5.96 -9.47 -1.41
CA PHE A 63 7.30 -10.01 -1.19
C PHE A 63 8.19 -9.86 -2.41
N ASP A 64 7.72 -10.23 -3.60
CA ASP A 64 8.50 -10.14 -4.83
C ASP A 64 8.85 -8.69 -5.18
N ARG A 65 7.94 -7.73 -4.95
CA ARG A 65 8.22 -6.30 -5.13
C ARG A 65 9.27 -5.80 -4.14
N MET A 66 9.14 -6.19 -2.87
CA MET A 66 10.11 -5.82 -1.84
C MET A 66 11.51 -6.38 -2.17
N MET A 67 11.59 -7.64 -2.60
CA MET A 67 12.86 -8.25 -3.05
C MET A 67 13.41 -7.60 -4.32
N GLY A 68 12.55 -7.04 -5.17
CA GLY A 68 12.90 -6.22 -6.33
C GLY A 68 13.39 -4.80 -5.98
N GLY A 69 13.48 -4.46 -4.69
CA GLY A 69 13.97 -3.16 -4.21
C GLY A 69 12.90 -2.07 -4.12
N TRP A 70 11.62 -2.42 -4.27
CA TRP A 70 10.51 -1.49 -4.06
C TRP A 70 10.33 -1.20 -2.57
N GLU A 71 9.89 0.00 -2.27
CA GLU A 71 9.33 0.36 -0.97
C GLU A 71 7.84 0.01 -0.96
N VAL A 72 7.44 -0.94 -0.11
CA VAL A 72 6.06 -1.40 -0.03
C VAL A 72 5.42 -0.88 1.25
N VAL A 73 4.30 -0.19 1.09
CA VAL A 73 3.53 0.40 2.19
C VAL A 73 2.12 -0.17 2.15
N ALA A 74 1.72 -0.87 3.19
CA ALA A 74 0.34 -1.33 3.39
C ALA A 74 -0.43 -0.28 4.21
N VAL A 75 -1.55 0.17 3.68
CA VAL A 75 -2.46 1.14 4.29
C VAL A 75 -3.74 0.41 4.63
N LEU A 76 -4.03 0.24 5.91
CA LEU A 76 -5.12 -0.59 6.40
C LEU A 76 -6.23 0.23 7.06
N THR A 77 -7.48 -0.22 6.92
CA THR A 77 -8.62 0.32 7.68
C THR A 77 -8.71 -0.31 9.07
N GLU A 78 -8.35 -1.59 9.20
CA GLU A 78 -8.31 -2.35 10.45
C GLU A 78 -6.91 -2.93 10.63
N HIS A 79 -6.34 -2.84 11.83
CA HIS A 79 -4.93 -3.17 12.06
C HIS A 79 -4.70 -3.84 13.41
N ASP A 80 -5.24 -5.05 13.58
CA ASP A 80 -5.08 -5.83 14.82
C ASP A 80 -3.65 -6.39 14.96
N ASP A 81 -3.21 -7.17 13.97
CA ASP A 81 -1.85 -7.73 13.94
C ASP A 81 -1.19 -7.47 12.58
N VAL A 82 -0.16 -6.64 12.59
CA VAL A 82 0.58 -6.24 11.38
C VAL A 82 1.79 -7.14 11.10
N ARG A 83 2.13 -8.05 12.02
CA ARG A 83 3.28 -8.94 11.91
C ARG A 83 3.33 -9.75 10.60
N PRO A 84 2.20 -10.26 10.06
CA PRO A 84 2.22 -10.95 8.77
C PRO A 84 2.74 -10.09 7.61
N LEU A 85 2.39 -8.80 7.58
CA LEU A 85 2.89 -7.85 6.58
C LEU A 85 4.36 -7.48 6.81
N GLU A 86 4.80 -7.38 8.07
CA GLU A 86 6.22 -7.18 8.41
C GLU A 86 7.08 -8.37 7.96
N ILE A 87 6.58 -9.61 8.04
CA ILE A 87 7.26 -10.82 7.51
C ILE A 87 7.50 -10.68 6.00
N LEU A 88 6.59 -10.04 5.26
CA LEU A 88 6.73 -9.79 3.83
C LEU A 88 7.59 -8.56 3.52
N GLY A 89 8.02 -7.81 4.54
CA GLY A 89 8.85 -6.61 4.42
C GLY A 89 8.07 -5.31 4.17
N ALA A 90 6.75 -5.33 4.25
CA ALA A 90 5.92 -4.15 4.09
C ALA A 90 5.92 -3.28 5.37
N THR A 91 5.85 -1.97 5.19
CA THR A 91 5.59 -1.02 6.27
C THR A 91 4.09 -0.78 6.36
N VAL A 92 3.52 -0.78 7.57
CA VAL A 92 2.07 -0.64 7.75
C VAL A 92 1.70 0.74 8.28
N LEU A 93 0.70 1.35 7.67
CA LEU A 93 0.10 2.63 8.06
C LEU A 93 -1.40 2.44 8.31
N ASP A 94 -1.94 3.28 9.19
CA ASP A 94 -3.39 3.45 9.33
C ASP A 94 -3.94 4.34 8.22
N LEU A 95 -5.07 3.94 7.60
CA LEU A 95 -5.66 4.67 6.49
C LEU A 95 -6.11 6.07 6.90
N THR A 96 -6.74 6.21 8.06
CA THR A 96 -7.27 7.50 8.52
C THR A 96 -6.11 8.50 8.72
N THR A 97 -5.04 8.03 9.36
CA THR A 97 -3.84 8.85 9.60
C THR A 97 -3.12 9.17 8.29
N ALA A 98 -3.03 8.20 7.38
CA ALA A 98 -2.42 8.41 6.06
C ALA A 98 -3.16 9.47 5.26
N MET A 99 -4.50 9.46 5.29
CA MET A 99 -5.34 10.42 4.57
C MET A 99 -5.33 11.82 5.19
N ALA A 100 -5.18 11.94 6.51
CA ALA A 100 -5.08 13.24 7.20
C ALA A 100 -3.77 13.99 6.89
N SER A 101 -2.78 13.30 6.32
CA SER A 101 -1.47 13.88 6.03
C SER A 101 -1.40 14.41 4.59
N PRO A 102 -0.91 15.63 4.34
CA PRO A 102 -0.75 16.16 2.99
C PRO A 102 0.28 15.33 2.21
N VAL A 103 -0.15 14.72 1.10
CA VAL A 103 0.55 13.63 0.39
C VAL A 103 1.52 14.12 -0.71
N HIS A 104 1.80 15.39 -0.82
CA HIS A 104 2.42 15.97 -2.03
C HIS A 104 3.84 15.49 -2.38
N ASP A 105 4.60 14.92 -1.44
CA ASP A 105 6.03 14.62 -1.67
C ASP A 105 6.36 13.13 -1.87
N THR A 106 5.39 12.21 -1.71
CA THR A 106 5.67 10.77 -1.66
C THR A 106 4.56 9.91 -2.30
N TRP A 107 4.02 10.38 -3.43
CA TRP A 107 3.00 9.62 -4.15
C TRP A 107 3.55 8.26 -4.60
N PRO A 108 2.81 7.15 -4.43
CA PRO A 108 3.25 5.85 -4.92
C PRO A 108 3.17 5.81 -6.46
N GLU A 109 4.06 5.07 -7.08
CA GLU A 109 4.03 4.82 -8.53
C GLU A 109 2.98 3.77 -8.89
N SER A 110 2.72 2.85 -7.95
CA SER A 110 1.73 1.77 -8.11
C SER A 110 0.86 1.65 -6.87
N VAL A 111 -0.43 1.43 -7.08
CA VAL A 111 -1.42 1.21 -6.02
C VAL A 111 -2.12 -0.12 -6.29
N LEU A 112 -2.15 -0.99 -5.29
CA LEU A 112 -2.94 -2.21 -5.30
C LEU A 112 -4.05 -2.10 -4.25
N LEU A 113 -5.29 -2.26 -4.67
CA LEU A 113 -6.47 -1.87 -3.91
C LEU A 113 -7.44 -3.05 -3.69
N ALA A 114 -7.96 -3.16 -2.47
CA ALA A 114 -9.09 -4.02 -2.15
C ALA A 114 -10.40 -3.43 -2.68
N PRO A 115 -11.26 -4.21 -3.36
CA PRO A 115 -12.58 -3.75 -3.82
C PRO A 115 -13.45 -3.22 -2.68
N ASP A 116 -13.42 -3.86 -1.53
CA ASP A 116 -14.23 -3.49 -0.37
C ASP A 116 -13.88 -2.09 0.16
N VAL A 117 -12.58 -1.74 0.16
CA VAL A 117 -12.15 -0.40 0.59
C VAL A 117 -12.53 0.65 -0.45
N PHE A 118 -12.50 0.31 -1.74
CA PHE A 118 -13.00 1.19 -2.80
C PHE A 118 -14.48 1.52 -2.62
N VAL A 119 -15.29 0.52 -2.26
CA VAL A 119 -16.73 0.71 -2.07
C VAL A 119 -17.06 1.47 -0.79
N SER A 120 -16.35 1.15 0.31
CA SER A 120 -16.65 1.68 1.64
C SER A 120 -16.04 3.05 1.93
N ASN A 121 -15.01 3.47 1.18
CA ASN A 121 -14.29 4.70 1.45
C ASN A 121 -14.28 5.64 0.22
N GLU A 122 -15.01 6.75 0.33
CA GLU A 122 -15.17 7.72 -0.76
C GLU A 122 -13.84 8.37 -1.19
N TRP A 123 -12.92 8.63 -0.26
CA TRP A 123 -11.62 9.21 -0.57
C TRP A 123 -10.75 8.24 -1.37
N VAL A 124 -10.73 6.97 -0.95
CA VAL A 124 -10.02 5.91 -1.67
C VAL A 124 -10.60 5.74 -3.07
N ARG A 125 -11.93 5.70 -3.17
CA ARG A 125 -12.64 5.65 -4.46
C ARG A 125 -12.23 6.79 -5.37
N LYS A 126 -12.31 8.03 -4.88
CA LYS A 126 -11.90 9.21 -5.65
C LYS A 126 -10.44 9.16 -6.08
N GLY A 127 -9.53 8.78 -5.15
CA GLY A 127 -8.11 8.63 -5.46
C GLY A 127 -7.85 7.57 -6.53
N ALA A 128 -8.54 6.43 -6.47
CA ALA A 128 -8.43 5.37 -7.46
C ALA A 128 -8.91 5.82 -8.85
N ILE A 129 -10.04 6.52 -8.91
CA ILE A 129 -10.56 7.09 -10.16
C ILE A 129 -9.59 8.16 -10.71
N ASP A 130 -9.06 9.02 -9.86
CA ASP A 130 -8.04 10.00 -10.27
C ASP A 130 -6.76 9.35 -10.82
N CYS A 131 -6.33 8.20 -10.26
CA CYS A 131 -5.22 7.43 -10.81
C CYS A 131 -5.52 6.94 -12.23
N LEU A 132 -6.72 6.41 -12.48
CA LEU A 132 -7.13 5.93 -13.79
C LEU A 132 -7.34 7.07 -14.81
N ASP A 133 -7.88 8.21 -14.37
CA ASP A 133 -8.20 9.33 -15.25
C ASP A 133 -6.99 10.18 -15.63
N LYS A 134 -6.08 10.36 -14.67
CA LYS A 134 -4.96 11.29 -14.78
C LYS A 134 -3.60 10.61 -14.92
N GLY A 135 -3.57 9.28 -14.79
CA GLY A 135 -2.32 8.51 -14.81
C GLY A 135 -1.38 8.87 -13.65
N LEU A 136 -1.91 9.16 -12.47
CA LEU A 136 -1.11 9.57 -11.31
C LEU A 136 -0.30 8.42 -10.72
N ALA A 137 -0.82 7.21 -10.81
CA ALA A 137 -0.19 5.97 -10.41
C ALA A 137 -0.78 4.81 -11.21
N GLU A 138 -0.04 3.73 -11.31
CA GLU A 138 -0.57 2.48 -11.82
C GLU A 138 -1.56 1.90 -10.80
N LEU A 139 -2.81 1.65 -11.22
CA LEU A 139 -3.82 1.06 -10.35
C LEU A 139 -4.06 -0.40 -10.71
N ALA A 140 -3.99 -1.26 -9.70
CA ALA A 140 -4.46 -2.64 -9.76
C ALA A 140 -5.44 -2.92 -8.62
N VAL A 141 -6.35 -3.87 -8.84
CA VAL A 141 -7.36 -4.30 -7.87
C VAL A 141 -7.37 -5.82 -7.84
N TRP A 142 -7.49 -6.43 -6.66
CA TRP A 142 -7.65 -7.88 -6.56
C TRP A 142 -9.11 -8.31 -6.41
N GLY A 143 -9.36 -9.61 -6.52
CA GLY A 143 -10.68 -10.23 -6.34
C GLY A 143 -11.44 -10.45 -7.65
N ASP A 144 -12.42 -11.35 -7.59
CA ASP A 144 -13.20 -11.77 -8.75
C ASP A 144 -14.38 -10.82 -9.03
N GLU A 145 -14.93 -10.21 -7.98
CA GLU A 145 -16.06 -9.27 -8.07
C GLU A 145 -15.56 -7.83 -7.98
N LEU A 146 -15.53 -7.16 -9.12
CA LEU A 146 -15.12 -5.76 -9.20
C LEU A 146 -16.32 -4.81 -9.17
N PRO A 147 -16.21 -3.66 -8.49
CA PRO A 147 -17.16 -2.58 -8.64
C PRO A 147 -17.33 -2.17 -10.11
N ALA A 148 -18.58 -1.93 -10.53
CA ALA A 148 -18.90 -1.62 -11.93
C ALA A 148 -18.08 -0.43 -12.50
N GLU A 149 -17.75 0.55 -11.66
CA GLU A 149 -16.93 1.71 -12.03
C GLU A 149 -15.49 1.32 -12.42
N LEU A 150 -14.98 0.22 -11.89
CA LEU A 150 -13.63 -0.28 -12.17
C LEU A 150 -13.65 -1.34 -13.27
N ALA A 151 -14.66 -2.22 -13.28
CA ALA A 151 -14.72 -3.38 -14.17
C ALA A 151 -14.58 -3.04 -15.66
N CYS A 152 -15.10 -1.89 -16.09
CA CYS A 152 -14.98 -1.42 -17.49
C CYS A 152 -13.63 -0.75 -17.81
N ARG A 153 -12.75 -0.56 -16.83
CA ARG A 153 -11.53 0.24 -16.94
C ARG A 153 -10.25 -0.55 -16.69
N VAL A 154 -10.38 -1.77 -16.19
CA VAL A 154 -9.26 -2.64 -15.83
C VAL A 154 -9.32 -3.96 -16.58
N LEU A 155 -8.17 -4.57 -16.78
CA LEU A 155 -8.01 -5.85 -17.45
C LEU A 155 -7.38 -6.85 -16.48
N SER A 156 -7.74 -8.12 -16.59
CA SER A 156 -7.14 -9.18 -15.79
C SER A 156 -5.63 -9.29 -16.04
N ALA A 157 -4.89 -9.41 -14.97
CA ALA A 157 -3.44 -9.55 -14.96
C ALA A 157 -3.03 -10.61 -13.93
N HIS A 158 -1.99 -11.38 -14.23
CA HIS A 158 -1.51 -12.46 -13.38
C HIS A 158 -0.09 -12.18 -12.90
N HIS A 159 0.17 -12.45 -11.62
CA HIS A 159 1.51 -12.42 -11.05
C HIS A 159 1.94 -13.84 -10.64
N PRO A 160 2.84 -14.48 -11.40
CA PRO A 160 3.43 -15.76 -10.99
C PRO A 160 4.34 -15.54 -9.78
N LEU A 161 4.10 -16.29 -8.71
CA LEU A 161 4.87 -16.17 -7.48
C LEU A 161 6.24 -16.84 -7.60
N SER A 162 7.29 -16.15 -7.16
CA SER A 162 8.59 -16.78 -6.95
C SER A 162 8.50 -17.88 -5.87
N SER A 163 9.46 -18.80 -5.86
CA SER A 163 9.51 -19.86 -4.84
C SER A 163 9.64 -19.26 -3.43
N ALA A 164 10.38 -18.16 -3.30
CA ALA A 164 10.53 -17.44 -2.05
C ALA A 164 9.21 -16.75 -1.66
N ALA A 165 8.53 -16.09 -2.60
CA ALA A 165 7.24 -15.45 -2.35
C ALA A 165 6.21 -16.43 -1.81
N ARG A 166 6.12 -17.63 -2.40
CA ARG A 166 5.23 -18.70 -1.90
C ARG A 166 5.56 -19.11 -0.47
N ALA A 167 6.85 -19.26 -0.15
CA ALA A 167 7.28 -19.65 1.19
C ALA A 167 6.95 -18.55 2.22
N PHE A 168 7.27 -17.30 1.90
CA PHE A 168 7.02 -16.17 2.80
C PHE A 168 5.54 -15.85 2.95
N LYS A 169 4.73 -15.94 1.87
CA LYS A 169 3.27 -15.81 1.95
C LYS A 169 2.68 -16.85 2.91
N ARG A 170 3.12 -18.12 2.84
CA ARG A 170 2.67 -19.15 3.80
C ARG A 170 3.07 -18.83 5.23
N CYS A 171 4.29 -18.39 5.47
CA CYS A 171 4.73 -17.97 6.80
C CYS A 171 3.86 -16.81 7.33
N ALA A 172 3.57 -15.82 6.49
CA ALA A 172 2.74 -14.68 6.85
C ALA A 172 1.29 -15.09 7.15
N LEU A 173 0.67 -15.96 6.32
CA LEU A 173 -0.66 -16.51 6.58
C LEU A 173 -0.70 -17.35 7.88
N GLY A 174 0.33 -18.16 8.12
CA GLY A 174 0.47 -18.91 9.37
C GLY A 174 0.57 -17.98 10.60
N ALA A 175 1.31 -16.87 10.50
CA ALA A 175 1.39 -15.86 11.56
C ALA A 175 0.05 -15.15 11.78
N ALA A 176 -0.78 -15.01 10.75
CA ALA A 176 -2.14 -14.48 10.83
C ALA A 176 -3.17 -15.50 11.35
N GLY A 177 -2.74 -16.73 11.70
CA GLY A 177 -3.65 -17.78 12.16
C GLY A 177 -4.54 -18.37 11.06
N VAL A 178 -4.22 -18.11 9.79
CA VAL A 178 -4.98 -18.66 8.66
C VAL A 178 -4.45 -20.05 8.35
N PRO A 179 -5.31 -21.10 8.35
CA PRO A 179 -4.90 -22.46 8.01
C PRO A 179 -4.31 -22.50 6.58
N GLU A 180 -3.34 -23.37 6.36
CA GLU A 180 -2.74 -23.59 5.06
C GLU A 180 -3.83 -24.08 4.08
N GLN A 181 -4.35 -23.17 3.28
CA GLN A 181 -5.28 -23.45 2.19
C GLN A 181 -4.52 -23.29 0.88
N VAL A 182 -4.77 -24.22 -0.03
CA VAL A 182 -4.39 -24.26 -1.45
C VAL A 182 -3.09 -23.53 -1.82
N ARG A 183 -2.17 -24.24 -2.44
CA ARG A 183 -0.95 -23.68 -3.04
C ARG A 183 -1.35 -22.83 -4.24
N GLU A 184 -1.46 -21.53 -4.02
CA GLU A 184 -1.59 -20.59 -5.11
C GLU A 184 -0.20 -20.30 -5.66
N ASP A 185 0.02 -20.62 -6.90
CA ASP A 185 1.24 -20.31 -7.63
C ASP A 185 1.14 -18.95 -8.36
N ILE A 186 -0.05 -18.39 -8.43
CA ILE A 186 -0.39 -17.18 -9.17
C ILE A 186 -1.34 -16.33 -8.32
N GLU A 187 -1.07 -15.06 -8.22
CA GLU A 187 -2.03 -14.05 -7.74
C GLU A 187 -2.67 -13.33 -8.91
N VAL A 188 -3.98 -13.13 -8.83
CA VAL A 188 -4.78 -12.53 -9.91
C VAL A 188 -5.18 -11.11 -9.52
N PHE A 189 -4.93 -10.19 -10.44
CA PHE A 189 -5.26 -8.78 -10.29
C PHE A 189 -6.02 -8.28 -11.52
N HIS A 190 -6.60 -7.11 -11.39
CA HIS A 190 -7.19 -6.36 -12.50
C HIS A 190 -6.52 -4.99 -12.54
N SER A 191 -5.92 -4.64 -13.66
CA SER A 191 -5.09 -3.43 -13.79
C SER A 191 -5.52 -2.57 -14.97
N GLY A 192 -5.35 -1.25 -14.84
CA GLY A 192 -5.49 -0.31 -15.94
C GLY A 192 -4.41 -0.51 -17.01
N GLU A 193 -4.62 0.03 -18.21
CA GLU A 193 -3.75 -0.20 -19.39
C GLU A 193 -2.27 0.19 -19.22
N VAL A 194 -1.96 1.07 -18.29
CA VAL A 194 -0.60 1.60 -18.10
C VAL A 194 0.39 0.53 -17.62
N LEU A 195 -0.05 -0.42 -16.79
CA LEU A 195 0.77 -1.55 -16.32
C LEU A 195 1.22 -2.50 -17.44
N LEU A 196 0.55 -2.49 -18.58
CA LEU A 196 0.84 -3.37 -19.72
C LEU A 196 2.00 -2.86 -20.57
N ALA A 197 2.40 -1.60 -20.44
CA ALA A 197 3.44 -0.99 -21.26
C ALA A 197 4.86 -1.25 -20.71
N ASP A 198 5.03 -1.57 -19.43
CA ASP A 198 6.35 -1.72 -18.77
C ASP A 198 6.87 -3.16 -18.76
N LEU A 199 6.33 -4.03 -19.61
CA LEU A 199 6.70 -5.45 -19.75
C LEU A 199 8.12 -5.71 -20.31
N ARG A 200 8.92 -4.67 -20.53
CA ARG A 200 10.31 -4.82 -21.03
C ARG A 200 11.31 -4.88 -19.88
N GLY A 201 11.31 -5.98 -19.13
CA GLY A 201 12.47 -6.36 -18.32
C GLY A 201 12.33 -6.30 -16.80
N ARG A 202 11.14 -6.11 -16.23
CA ARG A 202 10.90 -6.22 -14.78
C ARG A 202 9.80 -7.24 -14.52
N GLN A 203 9.79 -7.88 -13.34
CA GLN A 203 8.70 -8.79 -12.92
C GLN A 203 7.38 -8.00 -12.85
N ALA A 204 6.71 -7.88 -13.96
CA ALA A 204 5.48 -7.15 -14.15
C ALA A 204 4.29 -8.11 -14.12
N LEU A 205 3.10 -7.58 -13.85
CA LEU A 205 1.85 -8.30 -14.05
C LEU A 205 1.74 -8.71 -15.53
N VAL A 206 1.43 -9.96 -15.79
CA VAL A 206 1.24 -10.48 -17.15
C VAL A 206 -0.24 -10.50 -17.47
N ARG A 207 -0.62 -9.93 -18.62
CA ARG A 207 -2.01 -9.93 -19.07
C ARG A 207 -2.51 -11.36 -19.25
N ALA A 208 -3.68 -11.67 -18.69
CA ALA A 208 -4.41 -12.91 -19.01
C ALA A 208 -4.94 -12.80 -20.44
N VAL A 209 -4.68 -13.81 -21.26
CA VAL A 209 -5.19 -13.97 -22.63
C VAL A 209 -6.52 -14.71 -22.59
#